data_954529a7b2527b7e11a2ae776c7f39ce
#
_entry.id   954529a7b2527b7e11a2ae776c7f39ce
#
_cell.length_a   1.000
_cell.length_b   1.000
_cell.length_c   1.000
_cell.angle_alpha   90.00
_cell.angle_beta   90.00
_cell.angle_gamma   90.00
#
_symmetry.space_group_name_H-M   'P 1'
#
loop_
_entity.id
_entity.type
_entity.pdbx_description
1 polymer ?
#
loop_
_entity_poly.entity_id
_entity_poly.type
_entity_poly.pdbx_seq_one_letter_code
_entity_poly.pdbx_strand_id
1 'polypeptide(L)'
;MFGVDELGLDLGTSTLHMVVRGKGIVLSEPAYVAYDRQTRNVVAVGEEARRMYGRTPAGLIVERPLRDGRIRSFDLVSKMLRYFLRKVVGKRATFRPKLLLALPGGMAPSERQTLVDVIVDAGVRSVVPVDEGVASAIGAGMNIDIGGGRTNVSVFSFGHQIVWDILNVGGDRFDDAIIDYLRKKHNLLIGARTAEELKIDIGSARMRGVKLEMDACGRSLVSGLPRAVTVSSEEMIEALDEPLRDLMSALHRMIERTPPELASDIFDEGITLSGGGAQLFGLDGVISDQLKIRTTLADEPDLCVAH
;
A
#
# COMPACT_ATOMS: atom_id res chain seq x y z
N MET A 1 -24.03 -4.15 24.54
CA MET A 1 -23.05 -3.61 23.58
C MET A 1 -21.69 -4.07 24.09
N PHE A 2 -21.15 -5.14 23.57
CA PHE A 2 -19.86 -5.67 24.01
C PHE A 2 -18.76 -4.72 23.54
N GLY A 3 -17.89 -4.31 24.47
CA GLY A 3 -16.77 -3.44 24.15
C GLY A 3 -15.82 -4.13 23.17
N VAL A 4 -15.18 -3.36 22.30
CA VAL A 4 -14.11 -3.85 21.42
C VAL A 4 -12.86 -3.92 22.27
N ASP A 5 -12.46 -5.14 22.69
CA ASP A 5 -11.32 -5.33 23.58
C ASP A 5 -9.99 -5.47 22.82
N GLU A 6 -10.02 -6.01 21.60
CA GLU A 6 -8.84 -6.27 20.76
C GLU A 6 -9.08 -5.79 19.34
N LEU A 7 -8.16 -4.98 18.83
CA LEU A 7 -8.13 -4.43 17.48
C LEU A 7 -6.85 -4.85 16.78
N GLY A 8 -6.93 -5.23 15.51
CA GLY A 8 -5.80 -5.22 14.58
C GLY A 8 -5.77 -3.90 13.82
N LEU A 9 -4.58 -3.38 13.58
CA LEU A 9 -4.34 -2.20 12.74
C LEU A 9 -3.23 -2.51 11.74
N ASP A 10 -3.60 -2.45 10.48
CA ASP A 10 -2.68 -2.30 9.38
C ASP A 10 -2.64 -0.82 8.99
N LEU A 11 -1.47 -0.20 9.12
CA LEU A 11 -1.25 1.21 8.83
C LEU A 11 -0.44 1.38 7.55
N GLY A 12 -1.11 1.13 6.42
CA GLY A 12 -0.50 1.26 5.11
C GLY A 12 -0.31 2.71 4.64
N THR A 13 0.54 2.89 3.63
CA THR A 13 0.80 4.19 3.00
C THR A 13 -0.42 4.74 2.27
N SER A 14 -1.18 3.89 1.61
CA SER A 14 -2.36 4.28 0.82
C SER A 14 -3.66 4.05 1.55
N THR A 15 -3.77 2.94 2.27
CA THR A 15 -4.98 2.49 2.95
C THR A 15 -4.66 2.06 4.37
N LEU A 16 -5.59 2.28 5.28
CA LEU A 16 -5.57 1.83 6.66
C LEU A 16 -6.70 0.84 6.86
N HIS A 17 -6.40 -0.31 7.47
CA HIS A 17 -7.40 -1.32 7.83
C HIS A 17 -7.46 -1.50 9.34
N MET A 18 -8.68 -1.60 9.88
CA MET A 18 -8.90 -2.00 11.28
C MET A 18 -9.75 -3.26 11.32
N VAL A 19 -9.29 -4.20 12.12
CA VAL A 19 -9.90 -5.51 12.32
C VAL A 19 -10.35 -5.66 13.77
N VAL A 20 -11.51 -6.22 14.00
CA VAL A 20 -12.01 -6.61 15.32
C VAL A 20 -12.02 -8.12 15.40
N ARG A 21 -11.43 -8.68 16.44
CA ARG A 21 -11.43 -10.13 16.67
C ARG A 21 -12.85 -10.70 16.62
N GLY A 22 -13.05 -11.68 15.75
CA GLY A 22 -14.34 -12.34 15.54
C GLY A 22 -15.37 -11.57 14.70
N LYS A 23 -15.01 -10.39 14.17
CA LYS A 23 -15.86 -9.62 13.26
C LYS A 23 -15.22 -9.34 11.91
N GLY A 24 -13.91 -9.63 11.76
CA GLY A 24 -13.17 -9.30 10.56
C GLY A 24 -12.89 -7.79 10.43
N ILE A 25 -12.70 -7.33 9.20
CA ILE A 25 -12.41 -5.94 8.89
C ILE A 25 -13.64 -5.06 9.15
N VAL A 26 -13.48 -4.09 10.02
CA VAL A 26 -14.55 -3.17 10.44
C VAL A 26 -14.36 -1.77 9.88
N LEU A 27 -13.16 -1.48 9.35
CA LEU A 27 -12.84 -0.21 8.71
C LEU A 27 -11.75 -0.43 7.68
N SER A 28 -11.98 0.10 6.48
CA SER A 28 -11.00 0.22 5.41
C SER A 28 -11.15 1.63 4.85
N GLU A 29 -10.11 2.46 5.00
CA GLU A 29 -10.17 3.88 4.61
C GLU A 29 -8.83 4.33 4.04
N PRO A 30 -8.84 5.21 3.03
CA PRO A 30 -7.63 5.83 2.52
C PRO A 30 -6.88 6.62 3.60
N ALA A 31 -5.56 6.54 3.63
CA ALA A 31 -4.71 7.22 4.60
C ALA A 31 -4.50 8.71 4.23
N TYR A 32 -5.58 9.49 4.11
CA TYR A 32 -5.57 10.91 3.79
C TYR A 32 -6.10 11.76 4.93
N VAL A 33 -5.51 12.95 5.11
CA VAL A 33 -5.94 13.97 6.08
C VAL A 33 -6.01 15.32 5.39
N ALA A 34 -7.16 15.99 5.53
CA ALA A 34 -7.35 17.38 5.15
C ALA A 34 -7.34 18.25 6.42
N TYR A 35 -6.57 19.33 6.41
CA TYR A 35 -6.47 20.23 7.55
C TYR A 35 -6.31 21.70 7.10
N ASP A 36 -6.73 22.60 7.97
CA ASP A 36 -6.52 24.03 7.80
C ASP A 36 -5.04 24.39 7.97
N ARG A 37 -4.47 25.13 7.03
CA ARG A 37 -3.05 25.47 6.99
C ARG A 37 -2.58 26.30 8.18
N GLN A 38 -3.44 27.20 8.68
CA GLN A 38 -3.09 28.13 9.74
C GLN A 38 -3.28 27.49 11.13
N THR A 39 -4.45 26.91 11.35
CA THR A 39 -4.82 26.35 12.65
C THR A 39 -4.37 24.93 12.88
N ARG A 40 -3.98 24.19 11.80
CA ARG A 40 -3.65 22.76 11.84
C ARG A 40 -4.83 21.87 12.30
N ASN A 41 -6.05 22.43 12.33
CA ASN A 41 -7.23 21.65 12.64
C ASN A 41 -7.61 20.72 11.49
N VAL A 42 -7.90 19.46 11.83
CA VAL A 42 -8.35 18.47 10.86
C VAL A 42 -9.78 18.78 10.46
N VAL A 43 -10.02 18.85 9.15
CA VAL A 43 -11.31 19.12 8.51
C VAL A 43 -11.95 17.82 8.01
N ALA A 44 -11.17 16.94 7.41
CA ALA A 44 -11.64 15.65 6.89
C ALA A 44 -10.54 14.59 7.00
N VAL A 45 -10.95 13.30 7.02
CA VAL A 45 -10.05 12.15 7.11
C VAL A 45 -10.58 11.03 6.20
N GLY A 46 -9.69 10.20 5.67
CA GLY A 46 -10.07 9.05 4.86
C GLY A 46 -10.58 9.44 3.48
N GLU A 47 -11.64 8.76 3.04
CA GLU A 47 -12.23 8.97 1.72
C GLU A 47 -12.71 10.42 1.50
N GLU A 48 -13.22 11.07 2.53
CA GLU A 48 -13.64 12.47 2.44
C GLU A 48 -12.43 13.39 2.12
N ALA A 49 -11.31 13.19 2.81
CA ALA A 49 -10.07 13.92 2.54
C ALA A 49 -9.50 13.58 1.15
N ARG A 50 -9.54 12.30 0.73
CA ARG A 50 -9.07 11.85 -0.58
C ARG A 50 -9.82 12.56 -1.71
N ARG A 51 -11.14 12.73 -1.59
CA ARG A 51 -11.96 13.47 -2.61
C ARG A 51 -11.54 14.92 -2.78
N MET A 52 -10.97 15.52 -1.73
CA MET A 52 -10.48 16.89 -1.76
C MET A 52 -9.08 17.01 -2.36
N TYR A 53 -8.32 15.91 -2.48
CA TYR A 53 -6.94 15.92 -2.96
C TYR A 53 -6.86 16.48 -4.40
N GLY A 54 -5.97 17.45 -4.60
CA GLY A 54 -5.82 18.16 -5.88
C GLY A 54 -6.91 19.17 -6.23
N ARG A 55 -7.92 19.36 -5.35
CA ARG A 55 -9.08 20.26 -5.58
C ARG A 55 -9.37 21.16 -4.38
N THR A 56 -8.40 21.34 -3.49
CA THR A 56 -8.59 22.12 -2.25
C THR A 56 -8.62 23.62 -2.49
N PRO A 57 -9.52 24.36 -1.82
CA PRO A 57 -9.47 25.81 -1.80
C PRO A 57 -8.21 26.32 -1.08
N ALA A 58 -7.84 27.57 -1.35
CA ALA A 58 -6.72 28.22 -0.67
C ALA A 58 -6.93 28.19 0.84
N GLY A 59 -5.93 27.71 1.57
CA GLY A 59 -5.97 27.59 3.04
C GLY A 59 -6.18 26.17 3.56
N LEU A 60 -6.65 25.23 2.75
CA LEU A 60 -6.70 23.81 3.10
C LEU A 60 -5.54 23.03 2.47
N ILE A 61 -4.99 22.10 3.23
CA ILE A 61 -3.96 21.16 2.77
C ILE A 61 -4.53 19.76 2.91
N VAL A 62 -4.34 18.94 1.87
CA VAL A 62 -4.63 17.50 1.90
C VAL A 62 -3.34 16.76 1.64
N GLU A 63 -2.99 15.86 2.54
CA GLU A 63 -1.80 15.03 2.39
C GLU A 63 -1.99 13.63 3.00
N ARG A 64 -1.11 12.72 2.61
CA ARG A 64 -0.97 11.42 3.27
C ARG A 64 0.07 11.56 4.39
N PRO A 65 -0.30 11.25 5.67
CA PRO A 65 0.64 11.27 6.79
C PRO A 65 1.78 10.26 6.67
N LEU A 66 1.56 9.22 5.86
CA LEU A 66 2.56 8.23 5.47
C LEU A 66 2.86 8.36 3.98
N ARG A 67 4.14 8.25 3.62
CA ARG A 67 4.59 8.23 2.23
C ARG A 67 5.82 7.32 2.11
N ASP A 68 5.89 6.54 1.04
CA ASP A 68 7.00 5.60 0.80
C ASP A 68 7.24 4.66 2.01
N GLY A 69 6.15 4.21 2.65
CA GLY A 69 6.21 3.37 3.85
C GLY A 69 6.77 4.07 5.11
N ARG A 70 6.92 5.40 5.12
CA ARG A 70 7.47 6.18 6.23
C ARG A 70 6.48 7.22 6.74
N ILE A 71 6.50 7.46 8.05
CA ILE A 71 5.69 8.50 8.66
C ILE A 71 6.32 9.87 8.35
N ARG A 72 5.55 10.74 7.72
CA ARG A 72 5.93 12.13 7.42
C ARG A 72 5.46 13.09 8.50
N SER A 73 4.36 12.77 9.18
CA SER A 73 3.80 13.61 10.24
C SER A 73 3.14 12.76 11.32
N PHE A 74 3.79 12.61 12.45
CA PHE A 74 3.25 11.91 13.63
C PHE A 74 1.98 12.57 14.17
N ASP A 75 1.88 13.90 14.16
CA ASP A 75 0.69 14.65 14.57
C ASP A 75 -0.54 14.28 13.72
N LEU A 76 -0.37 14.24 12.39
CA LEU A 76 -1.46 13.88 11.49
C LEU A 76 -1.83 12.39 11.60
N VAL A 77 -0.85 11.49 11.82
CA VAL A 77 -1.13 10.07 12.11
C VAL A 77 -1.96 9.95 13.39
N SER A 78 -1.56 10.62 14.48
CA SER A 78 -2.30 10.61 15.74
C SER A 78 -3.75 11.10 15.55
N LYS A 79 -3.95 12.22 14.85
CA LYS A 79 -5.27 12.80 14.59
C LYS A 79 -6.13 11.87 13.71
N MET A 80 -5.55 11.27 12.67
CA MET A 80 -6.20 10.30 11.80
C MET A 80 -6.65 9.06 12.57
N LEU A 81 -5.73 8.45 13.34
CA LEU A 81 -6.03 7.27 14.16
C LEU A 81 -7.07 7.56 15.22
N ARG A 82 -7.01 8.71 15.90
CA ARG A 82 -8.01 9.13 16.86
C ARG A 82 -9.40 9.26 16.25
N TYR A 83 -9.49 9.75 15.02
CA TYR A 83 -10.74 9.83 14.27
C TYR A 83 -11.30 8.43 13.98
N PHE A 84 -10.49 7.53 13.44
CA PHE A 84 -10.92 6.18 13.07
C PHE A 84 -11.22 5.30 14.29
N LEU A 85 -10.41 5.39 15.35
CA LEU A 85 -10.70 4.70 16.61
C LEU A 85 -12.06 5.09 17.17
N ARG A 86 -12.41 6.39 17.16
CA ARG A 86 -13.73 6.85 17.58
C ARG A 86 -14.85 6.32 16.69
N LYS A 87 -14.61 6.13 15.41
CA LYS A 87 -15.58 5.56 14.46
C LYS A 87 -15.84 4.08 14.76
N VAL A 88 -14.80 3.31 15.08
CA VAL A 88 -14.86 1.86 15.34
C VAL A 88 -15.30 1.55 16.76
N VAL A 89 -14.72 2.19 17.77
CA VAL A 89 -14.96 1.90 19.20
C VAL A 89 -16.18 2.64 19.73
N GLY A 90 -16.53 3.76 19.09
CA GLY A 90 -17.65 4.62 19.51
C GLY A 90 -17.26 5.73 20.48
N LYS A 91 -18.06 6.82 20.49
CA LYS A 91 -17.79 8.04 21.28
C LYS A 91 -17.86 7.85 22.80
N ARG A 92 -18.50 6.78 23.29
CA ARG A 92 -18.73 6.50 24.72
C ARG A 92 -17.95 5.30 25.23
N ALA A 93 -16.89 4.88 24.55
CA ALA A 93 -16.10 3.75 25.00
C ALA A 93 -15.38 4.11 26.31
N THR A 94 -15.83 3.51 27.40
CA THR A 94 -15.17 3.57 28.72
C THR A 94 -13.89 2.73 28.74
N PHE A 95 -13.80 1.77 27.82
CA PHE A 95 -12.66 0.87 27.67
C PHE A 95 -11.80 1.25 26.47
N ARG A 96 -10.50 1.33 26.71
CA ARG A 96 -9.49 1.50 25.65
C ARG A 96 -9.09 0.12 25.15
N PRO A 97 -9.18 -0.17 23.84
CA PRO A 97 -8.81 -1.49 23.30
C PRO A 97 -7.30 -1.73 23.40
N LYS A 98 -6.91 -3.02 23.40
CA LYS A 98 -5.57 -3.43 22.99
C LYS A 98 -5.49 -3.40 21.48
N LEU A 99 -4.31 -3.05 20.94
CA LEU A 99 -4.12 -2.96 19.50
C LEU A 99 -2.92 -3.82 19.10
N LEU A 100 -3.15 -4.73 18.14
CA LEU A 100 -2.09 -5.38 17.38
C LEU A 100 -1.76 -4.47 16.21
N LEU A 101 -0.49 -4.10 16.07
CA LEU A 101 -0.02 -3.19 15.03
C LEU A 101 0.88 -3.96 14.07
N ALA A 102 0.47 -4.10 12.83
CA ALA A 102 1.35 -4.58 11.78
C ALA A 102 2.41 -3.51 11.50
N LEU A 103 3.67 -3.91 11.58
CA LEU A 103 4.84 -3.06 11.33
C LEU A 103 5.72 -3.65 10.25
N PRO A 104 6.25 -2.81 9.36
CA PRO A 104 7.24 -3.27 8.39
C PRO A 104 8.48 -3.82 9.08
N GLY A 105 9.00 -4.90 8.56
CA GLY A 105 10.32 -5.39 8.92
C GLY A 105 11.37 -4.29 8.75
N GLY A 106 12.40 -4.27 9.61
CA GLY A 106 13.50 -3.32 9.50
C GLY A 106 13.22 -1.87 9.89
N MET A 107 12.05 -1.57 10.46
CA MET A 107 11.81 -0.26 11.08
C MET A 107 12.78 -0.05 12.24
N ALA A 108 13.43 1.13 12.29
CA ALA A 108 14.35 1.45 13.39
C ALA A 108 13.62 1.39 14.75
N PRO A 109 14.26 0.89 15.80
CA PRO A 109 13.64 0.77 17.13
C PRO A 109 13.06 2.09 17.65
N SER A 110 13.71 3.22 17.36
CA SER A 110 13.23 4.56 17.74
C SER A 110 11.97 4.97 16.98
N GLU A 111 11.87 4.66 15.69
CA GLU A 111 10.68 4.93 14.87
C GLU A 111 9.52 4.05 15.34
N ARG A 112 9.79 2.77 15.60
CA ARG A 112 8.81 1.82 16.17
C ARG A 112 8.24 2.34 17.49
N GLN A 113 9.10 2.75 18.42
CA GLN A 113 8.66 3.28 19.71
C GLN A 113 7.84 4.54 19.55
N THR A 114 8.28 5.48 18.70
CA THR A 114 7.54 6.72 18.44
C THR A 114 6.14 6.44 17.87
N LEU A 115 6.02 5.46 16.98
CA LEU A 115 4.72 5.07 16.42
C LEU A 115 3.82 4.45 17.48
N VAL A 116 4.35 3.58 18.33
CA VAL A 116 3.63 2.99 19.47
C VAL A 116 3.11 4.09 20.39
N ASP A 117 3.94 5.07 20.74
CA ASP A 117 3.57 6.19 21.61
C ASP A 117 2.44 7.03 20.99
N VAL A 118 2.53 7.35 19.69
CA VAL A 118 1.50 8.07 18.94
C VAL A 118 0.16 7.33 18.93
N ILE A 119 0.20 6.00 18.80
CA ILE A 119 -1.03 5.17 18.79
C ILE A 119 -1.63 5.10 20.20
N VAL A 120 -0.81 4.98 21.23
CA VAL A 120 -1.27 5.02 22.64
C VAL A 120 -1.93 6.38 22.92
N ASP A 121 -1.32 7.48 22.48
CA ASP A 121 -1.90 8.82 22.60
C ASP A 121 -3.21 8.99 21.81
N ALA A 122 -3.37 8.26 20.72
CA ALA A 122 -4.63 8.26 19.96
C ALA A 122 -5.80 7.62 20.71
N GLY A 123 -5.55 6.85 21.79
CA GLY A 123 -6.58 6.40 22.71
C GLY A 123 -6.70 4.89 22.91
N VAL A 124 -5.69 4.10 22.58
CA VAL A 124 -5.63 2.66 22.90
C VAL A 124 -4.97 2.44 24.28
N ARG A 125 -5.19 1.25 24.86
CA ARG A 125 -4.62 0.88 26.15
C ARG A 125 -3.17 0.42 26.04
N SER A 126 -2.88 -0.36 25.02
CA SER A 126 -1.56 -0.91 24.75
C SER A 126 -1.46 -1.30 23.29
N VAL A 127 -0.25 -1.29 22.75
CA VAL A 127 0.07 -1.71 21.39
C VAL A 127 0.99 -2.92 21.46
N VAL A 128 0.68 -3.95 20.69
CA VAL A 128 1.54 -5.11 20.47
C VAL A 128 1.99 -5.06 19.00
N PRO A 129 3.25 -4.73 18.75
CA PRO A 129 3.77 -4.72 17.38
C PRO A 129 3.93 -6.16 16.87
N VAL A 130 3.49 -6.40 15.64
CA VAL A 130 3.65 -7.64 14.88
C VAL A 130 4.35 -7.28 13.58
N ASP A 131 5.26 -8.13 13.10
CA ASP A 131 5.90 -7.92 11.81
C ASP A 131 4.89 -8.16 10.68
N GLU A 132 4.78 -7.21 9.72
CA GLU A 132 3.88 -7.33 8.56
C GLU A 132 4.15 -8.61 7.75
N GLY A 133 5.43 -8.98 7.61
CA GLY A 133 5.80 -10.22 6.96
C GLY A 133 5.22 -11.44 7.66
N VAL A 134 5.22 -11.45 9.00
CA VAL A 134 4.59 -12.53 9.79
C VAL A 134 3.08 -12.50 9.68
N ALA A 135 2.48 -11.30 9.66
CA ALA A 135 1.04 -11.15 9.55
C ALA A 135 0.51 -11.60 8.17
N SER A 136 1.27 -11.34 7.10
CA SER A 136 0.90 -11.73 5.72
C SER A 136 1.29 -13.16 5.35
N ALA A 137 2.14 -13.84 6.15
CA ALA A 137 2.63 -15.17 5.85
C ALA A 137 1.62 -16.26 6.23
N ILE A 138 1.05 -16.88 5.23
CA ILE A 138 0.23 -18.09 5.38
C ILE A 138 1.05 -19.27 4.86
N GLY A 139 1.89 -19.88 5.71
CA GLY A 139 2.63 -21.09 5.37
C GLY A 139 4.15 -20.92 5.25
N ALA A 140 4.82 -21.94 4.72
CA ALA A 140 6.23 -21.89 4.32
C ALA A 140 6.36 -21.31 2.91
N GLY A 141 7.56 -20.77 2.57
CA GLY A 141 7.83 -20.27 1.23
C GLY A 141 8.20 -18.78 1.22
N MET A 142 7.96 -18.12 0.09
CA MET A 142 8.26 -16.72 -0.12
C MET A 142 6.97 -15.90 -0.27
N ASN A 143 6.87 -14.80 0.47
CA ASN A 143 5.80 -13.83 0.31
C ASN A 143 6.34 -12.52 -0.24
N ILE A 144 5.62 -11.93 -1.21
CA ILE A 144 5.91 -10.61 -1.78
C ILE A 144 4.67 -9.76 -1.56
N ASP A 145 4.75 -8.84 -0.60
CA ASP A 145 3.67 -7.90 -0.29
C ASP A 145 3.93 -6.56 -0.98
N ILE A 146 3.16 -6.27 -2.04
CA ILE A 146 3.29 -5.05 -2.85
C ILE A 146 2.26 -4.04 -2.38
N GLY A 147 2.66 -3.19 -1.44
CA GLY A 147 1.83 -2.13 -0.92
C GLY A 147 1.79 -0.87 -1.81
N GLY A 148 1.19 0.20 -1.27
CA GLY A 148 1.15 1.49 -1.97
C GLY A 148 2.52 2.16 -2.09
N GLY A 149 3.29 2.25 -1.00
CA GLY A 149 4.56 2.97 -0.98
C GLY A 149 5.81 2.09 -1.07
N ARG A 150 5.69 0.77 -0.92
CA ARG A 150 6.82 -0.15 -0.89
C ARG A 150 6.38 -1.58 -1.13
N THR A 151 7.37 -2.46 -1.39
CA THR A 151 7.20 -3.91 -1.42
C THR A 151 8.03 -4.54 -0.31
N ASN A 152 7.41 -5.39 0.49
CA ASN A 152 8.08 -6.24 1.47
C ASN A 152 8.25 -7.63 0.86
N VAL A 153 9.47 -8.15 0.90
CA VAL A 153 9.78 -9.51 0.45
C VAL A 153 10.26 -10.31 1.65
N SER A 154 9.66 -11.45 1.89
CA SER A 154 9.94 -12.27 3.07
C SER A 154 10.01 -13.75 2.72
N VAL A 155 11.01 -14.44 3.26
CA VAL A 155 11.15 -15.90 3.18
C VAL A 155 10.92 -16.48 4.57
N PHE A 156 10.01 -17.42 4.66
CA PHE A 156 9.61 -18.08 5.90
C PHE A 156 10.01 -19.53 5.92
N SER A 157 10.46 -19.98 7.09
CA SER A 157 10.68 -21.39 7.38
C SER A 157 10.30 -21.68 8.84
N PHE A 158 9.54 -22.77 9.07
CA PHE A 158 9.05 -23.17 10.40
C PHE A 158 8.34 -22.04 11.17
N GLY A 159 7.61 -21.17 10.48
CA GLY A 159 6.88 -20.04 11.09
C GLY A 159 7.77 -18.85 11.50
N HIS A 160 9.02 -18.82 11.07
CA HIS A 160 9.96 -17.72 11.31
C HIS A 160 10.37 -17.06 9.98
N GLN A 161 10.47 -15.74 10.00
CA GLN A 161 11.03 -14.97 8.89
C GLN A 161 12.56 -15.09 8.93
N ILE A 162 13.13 -15.71 7.91
CA ILE A 162 14.57 -16.02 7.85
C ILE A 162 15.33 -14.97 7.02
N VAL A 163 14.77 -14.62 5.84
CA VAL A 163 15.33 -13.60 4.96
C VAL A 163 14.23 -12.61 4.64
N TRP A 164 14.56 -11.34 4.62
CA TRP A 164 13.63 -10.28 4.27
C TRP A 164 14.35 -9.10 3.61
N ASP A 165 13.61 -8.35 2.80
CA ASP A 165 14.05 -7.10 2.20
C ASP A 165 12.86 -6.16 1.98
N ILE A 166 13.14 -4.86 1.92
CA ILE A 166 12.14 -3.83 1.66
C ILE A 166 12.57 -3.02 0.45
N LEU A 167 11.69 -2.95 -0.53
CA LEU A 167 11.91 -2.22 -1.76
C LEU A 167 11.06 -0.96 -1.78
N ASN A 168 11.61 0.16 -2.21
CA ASN A 168 10.88 1.41 -2.44
C ASN A 168 10.17 1.40 -3.82
N VAL A 169 9.54 0.28 -4.14
CA VAL A 169 8.69 0.08 -5.31
C VAL A 169 7.33 -0.36 -4.80
N GLY A 170 6.28 0.29 -5.23
CA GLY A 170 4.90 -0.01 -4.86
C GLY A 170 3.94 0.73 -5.77
N GLY A 171 2.66 0.75 -5.42
CA GLY A 171 1.61 1.39 -6.22
C GLY A 171 1.86 2.85 -6.56
N ASP A 172 2.44 3.62 -5.64
CA ASP A 172 2.80 5.04 -5.84
C ASP A 172 3.88 5.20 -6.93
N ARG A 173 4.85 4.28 -6.98
CA ARG A 173 5.91 4.29 -8.00
C ARG A 173 5.34 3.93 -9.38
N PHE A 174 4.32 3.07 -9.42
CA PHE A 174 3.59 2.78 -10.66
C PHE A 174 2.81 4.01 -11.14
N ASP A 175 2.14 4.74 -10.25
CA ASP A 175 1.43 5.98 -10.57
C ASP A 175 2.39 7.06 -11.10
N ASP A 176 3.53 7.26 -10.45
CA ASP A 176 4.56 8.21 -10.90
C ASP A 176 5.10 7.84 -12.31
N ALA A 177 5.30 6.56 -12.58
CA ALA A 177 5.74 6.07 -13.89
C ALA A 177 4.70 6.34 -14.98
N ILE A 178 3.41 6.15 -14.70
CA ILE A 178 2.31 6.47 -15.63
C ILE A 178 2.25 7.98 -15.90
N ILE A 179 2.38 8.82 -14.86
CA ILE A 179 2.42 10.29 -15.02
C ILE A 179 3.58 10.70 -15.94
N ASP A 180 4.76 10.15 -15.69
CA ASP A 180 5.96 10.46 -16.47
C ASP A 180 5.84 9.98 -17.92
N TYR A 181 5.25 8.79 -18.14
CA TYR A 181 5.00 8.26 -19.47
C TYR A 181 4.06 9.16 -20.29
N LEU A 182 2.91 9.53 -19.73
CA LEU A 182 1.95 10.38 -20.40
C LEU A 182 2.50 11.79 -20.65
N ARG A 183 3.31 12.29 -19.72
CA ARG A 183 4.02 13.55 -19.91
C ARG A 183 4.97 13.51 -21.09
N LYS A 184 5.75 12.44 -21.23
CA LYS A 184 6.77 12.29 -22.28
C LYS A 184 6.16 11.95 -23.65
N LYS A 185 5.24 11.00 -23.69
CA LYS A 185 4.69 10.46 -24.95
C LYS A 185 3.53 11.28 -25.50
N HIS A 186 2.66 11.78 -24.63
CA HIS A 186 1.45 12.49 -25.03
C HIS A 186 1.47 14.00 -24.78
N ASN A 187 2.55 14.54 -24.16
CA ASN A 187 2.63 15.91 -23.69
C ASN A 187 1.43 16.29 -22.81
N LEU A 188 0.98 15.33 -21.99
CA LEU A 188 -0.17 15.47 -21.10
C LEU A 188 0.28 15.38 -19.65
N LEU A 189 -0.06 16.40 -18.86
CA LEU A 189 0.16 16.40 -17.41
C LEU A 189 -1.13 15.98 -16.72
N ILE A 190 -1.13 14.79 -16.13
CA ILE A 190 -2.23 14.25 -15.33
C ILE A 190 -1.93 14.35 -13.83
N GLY A 191 -2.95 14.25 -12.98
CA GLY A 191 -2.82 14.16 -11.52
C GLY A 191 -2.64 12.72 -11.05
N ALA A 192 -2.14 12.56 -9.80
CA ALA A 192 -1.93 11.25 -9.19
C ALA A 192 -3.21 10.40 -9.15
N ARG A 193 -4.37 11.02 -8.93
CA ARG A 193 -5.65 10.30 -8.94
C ARG A 193 -5.96 9.67 -10.30
N THR A 194 -5.75 10.41 -11.40
CA THR A 194 -5.97 9.90 -12.75
C THR A 194 -4.99 8.78 -13.08
N ALA A 195 -3.74 8.87 -12.58
CA ALA A 195 -2.75 7.81 -12.75
C ALA A 195 -3.15 6.54 -11.99
N GLU A 196 -3.63 6.68 -10.75
CA GLU A 196 -4.15 5.55 -9.96
C GLU A 196 -5.36 4.90 -10.64
N GLU A 197 -6.30 5.68 -11.16
CA GLU A 197 -7.45 5.18 -11.92
C GLU A 197 -6.99 4.40 -13.17
N LEU A 198 -6.07 4.95 -13.97
CA LEU A 198 -5.46 4.24 -15.11
C LEU A 198 -4.77 2.93 -14.72
N LYS A 199 -4.00 2.95 -13.63
CA LYS A 199 -3.33 1.74 -13.11
C LYS A 199 -4.34 0.66 -12.73
N ILE A 200 -5.41 1.01 -12.02
CA ILE A 200 -6.43 0.06 -11.55
C ILE A 200 -7.23 -0.50 -12.72
N ASP A 201 -7.71 0.37 -13.63
CA ASP A 201 -8.66 -0.03 -14.65
C ASP A 201 -8.00 -0.71 -15.87
N ILE A 202 -6.85 -0.19 -16.33
CA ILE A 202 -6.17 -0.69 -17.52
C ILE A 202 -4.69 -1.06 -17.32
N GLY A 203 -4.14 -0.88 -16.10
CA GLY A 203 -2.76 -1.23 -15.77
C GLY A 203 -2.45 -2.68 -16.09
N SER A 204 -1.27 -2.94 -16.66
CA SER A 204 -0.92 -4.26 -17.15
C SER A 204 0.59 -4.48 -17.11
N ALA A 205 1.02 -5.62 -16.55
CA ALA A 205 2.41 -6.05 -16.56
C ALA A 205 2.76 -6.88 -17.81
N ARG A 206 1.76 -7.42 -18.51
CA ARG A 206 1.92 -8.18 -19.76
C ARG A 206 0.74 -7.97 -20.68
N MET A 207 0.88 -8.42 -21.94
CA MET A 207 -0.21 -8.34 -22.94
C MET A 207 -1.47 -9.02 -22.44
N ARG A 208 -2.60 -8.34 -22.63
CA ARG A 208 -3.94 -8.87 -22.38
C ARG A 208 -4.48 -9.53 -23.65
N GLY A 209 -5.38 -10.49 -23.52
CA GLY A 209 -6.10 -11.07 -24.67
C GLY A 209 -7.03 -10.06 -25.37
N VAL A 210 -7.46 -9.02 -24.63
CA VAL A 210 -8.29 -7.92 -25.16
C VAL A 210 -7.64 -6.61 -24.75
N LYS A 211 -7.44 -5.74 -25.73
CA LYS A 211 -6.94 -4.38 -25.49
C LYS A 211 -7.99 -3.56 -24.74
N LEU A 212 -7.62 -3.00 -23.61
CA LEU A 212 -8.44 -2.05 -22.85
C LEU A 212 -8.00 -0.63 -23.17
N GLU A 213 -8.95 0.30 -23.20
CA GLU A 213 -8.69 1.71 -23.44
C GLU A 213 -9.45 2.57 -22.43
N MET A 214 -8.84 3.68 -22.01
CA MET A 214 -9.41 4.64 -21.07
C MET A 214 -8.96 6.05 -21.42
N ASP A 215 -9.84 7.04 -21.25
CA ASP A 215 -9.51 8.44 -21.47
C ASP A 215 -8.82 9.05 -20.26
N ALA A 216 -7.57 9.48 -20.45
CA ALA A 216 -6.80 10.24 -19.47
C ALA A 216 -7.05 11.75 -19.68
N CYS A 217 -7.67 12.38 -18.70
CA CYS A 217 -7.89 13.82 -18.70
C CYS A 217 -6.78 14.56 -17.96
N GLY A 218 -6.22 15.59 -18.58
CA GLY A 218 -5.15 16.36 -17.99
C GLY A 218 -4.98 17.72 -18.68
N ARG A 219 -3.85 18.36 -18.42
CA ARG A 219 -3.45 19.61 -19.06
C ARG A 219 -2.41 19.34 -20.15
N SER A 220 -2.68 19.81 -21.36
CA SER A 220 -1.71 19.79 -22.44
C SER A 220 -0.49 20.66 -22.11
N LEU A 221 0.71 20.12 -22.23
CA LEU A 221 1.95 20.87 -22.03
C LEU A 221 2.28 21.79 -23.21
N VAL A 222 1.66 21.54 -24.37
CA VAL A 222 1.87 22.36 -25.58
C VAL A 222 0.95 23.58 -25.58
N SER A 223 -0.36 23.39 -25.30
CA SER A 223 -1.34 24.48 -25.36
C SER A 223 -1.69 25.10 -24.01
N GLY A 224 -1.35 24.43 -22.90
CA GLY A 224 -1.76 24.80 -21.55
C GLY A 224 -3.24 24.51 -21.23
N LEU A 225 -4.02 24.06 -22.20
CA LEU A 225 -5.45 23.83 -22.06
C LEU A 225 -5.79 22.42 -21.60
N PRO A 226 -6.97 22.20 -20.99
CA PRO A 226 -7.48 20.86 -20.71
C PRO A 226 -7.55 20.02 -21.99
N ARG A 227 -7.12 18.75 -21.89
CA ARG A 227 -7.13 17.79 -22.98
C ARG A 227 -7.39 16.40 -22.44
N ALA A 228 -8.13 15.58 -23.20
CA ALA A 228 -8.24 14.14 -23.00
C ALA A 228 -7.42 13.41 -24.07
N VAL A 229 -6.83 12.28 -23.67
CA VAL A 229 -6.10 11.36 -24.55
C VAL A 229 -6.54 9.95 -24.21
N THR A 230 -6.92 9.17 -25.21
CA THR A 230 -7.20 7.74 -25.03
C THR A 230 -5.88 7.00 -24.87
N VAL A 231 -5.76 6.25 -23.78
CA VAL A 231 -4.58 5.48 -23.39
C VAL A 231 -4.97 4.01 -23.36
N SER A 232 -4.07 3.12 -23.77
CA SER A 232 -4.33 1.70 -23.84
C SER A 232 -3.57 0.89 -22.80
N SER A 233 -4.07 -0.33 -22.51
CA SER A 233 -3.36 -1.30 -21.65
C SER A 233 -1.99 -1.70 -22.19
N GLU A 234 -1.75 -1.60 -23.48
CA GLU A 234 -0.44 -1.84 -24.10
C GLU A 234 0.55 -0.72 -23.74
N GLU A 235 0.07 0.53 -23.72
CA GLU A 235 0.88 1.67 -23.27
C GLU A 235 1.20 1.60 -21.78
N MET A 236 0.34 0.97 -20.97
CA MET A 236 0.62 0.75 -19.55
C MET A 236 1.79 -0.22 -19.34
N ILE A 237 1.97 -1.22 -20.22
CA ILE A 237 3.14 -2.12 -20.17
C ILE A 237 4.43 -1.32 -20.39
N GLU A 238 4.45 -0.41 -21.35
CA GLU A 238 5.60 0.48 -21.60
C GLU A 238 5.84 1.43 -20.42
N ALA A 239 4.76 2.01 -19.87
CA ALA A 239 4.85 2.94 -18.75
C ALA A 239 5.42 2.30 -17.49
N LEU A 240 5.05 1.04 -17.22
CA LEU A 240 5.42 0.29 -16.01
C LEU A 240 6.71 -0.51 -16.13
N ASP A 241 7.37 -0.51 -17.29
CA ASP A 241 8.57 -1.32 -17.55
C ASP A 241 9.72 -1.02 -16.57
N GLU A 242 10.01 0.25 -16.27
CA GLU A 242 11.08 0.63 -15.34
C GLU A 242 10.82 0.11 -13.91
N PRO A 243 9.69 0.44 -13.25
CA PRO A 243 9.46 -0.02 -11.89
C PRO A 243 9.30 -1.55 -11.79
N LEU A 244 8.80 -2.23 -12.82
CA LEU A 244 8.73 -3.69 -12.84
C LEU A 244 10.12 -4.32 -12.97
N ARG A 245 11.03 -3.75 -13.77
CA ARG A 245 12.43 -4.19 -13.82
C ARG A 245 13.15 -4.01 -12.48
N ASP A 246 12.91 -2.90 -11.80
CA ASP A 246 13.48 -2.65 -10.46
C ASP A 246 12.99 -3.72 -9.47
N LEU A 247 11.69 -4.01 -9.48
CA LEU A 247 11.10 -5.08 -8.66
C LEU A 247 11.75 -6.44 -8.96
N MET A 248 11.80 -6.83 -10.24
CA MET A 248 12.38 -8.12 -10.64
C MET A 248 13.86 -8.25 -10.26
N SER A 249 14.64 -7.19 -10.45
CA SER A 249 16.06 -7.16 -10.06
C SER A 249 16.24 -7.38 -8.56
N ALA A 250 15.36 -6.83 -7.76
CA ALA A 250 15.39 -7.00 -6.31
C ALA A 250 14.97 -8.42 -5.89
N LEU A 251 13.96 -8.99 -6.54
CA LEU A 251 13.54 -10.38 -6.31
C LEU A 251 14.65 -11.39 -6.64
N HIS A 252 15.36 -11.20 -7.75
CA HIS A 252 16.52 -12.01 -8.08
C HIS A 252 17.59 -11.96 -6.99
N ARG A 253 17.98 -10.75 -6.56
CA ARG A 253 18.97 -10.60 -5.46
C ARG A 253 18.50 -11.24 -4.16
N MET A 254 17.19 -11.23 -3.88
CA MET A 254 16.64 -11.86 -2.69
C MET A 254 16.82 -13.38 -2.74
N ILE A 255 16.48 -14.01 -3.87
CA ILE A 255 16.64 -15.46 -4.06
C ILE A 255 18.12 -15.85 -3.99
N GLU A 256 19.03 -15.08 -4.61
CA GLU A 256 20.48 -15.31 -4.54
C GLU A 256 21.04 -15.26 -3.10
N ARG A 257 20.45 -14.46 -2.23
CA ARG A 257 20.83 -14.35 -0.82
C ARG A 257 20.18 -15.40 0.07
N THR A 258 19.16 -16.08 -0.44
CA THR A 258 18.43 -17.11 0.31
C THR A 258 19.29 -18.39 0.40
N PRO A 259 19.41 -19.01 1.58
CA PRO A 259 20.11 -20.28 1.73
C PRO A 259 19.58 -21.36 0.77
N PRO A 260 20.43 -22.25 0.23
CA PRO A 260 20.03 -23.23 -0.77
C PRO A 260 18.87 -24.13 -0.36
N GLU A 261 18.80 -24.53 0.91
CA GLU A 261 17.72 -25.35 1.45
C GLU A 261 16.37 -24.61 1.37
N LEU A 262 16.36 -23.32 1.74
CA LEU A 262 15.16 -22.49 1.67
C LEU A 262 14.80 -22.12 0.21
N ALA A 263 15.79 -22.00 -0.66
CA ALA A 263 15.54 -21.80 -2.09
C ALA A 263 14.84 -23.03 -2.71
N SER A 264 15.16 -24.24 -2.24
CA SER A 264 14.44 -25.47 -2.62
C SER A 264 12.99 -25.43 -2.10
N ASP A 265 12.78 -25.02 -0.86
CA ASP A 265 11.43 -24.90 -0.28
C ASP A 265 10.58 -23.89 -1.07
N ILE A 266 11.17 -22.74 -1.47
CA ILE A 266 10.49 -21.74 -2.29
C ILE A 266 10.12 -22.31 -3.68
N PHE A 267 10.98 -23.14 -4.27
CA PHE A 267 10.71 -23.79 -5.55
C PHE A 267 9.52 -24.74 -5.45
N ASP A 268 9.43 -25.50 -4.38
CA ASP A 268 8.36 -26.50 -4.16
C ASP A 268 7.03 -25.84 -3.73
N GLU A 269 7.07 -24.93 -2.76
CA GLU A 269 5.88 -24.26 -2.22
C GLU A 269 5.39 -23.11 -3.10
N GLY A 270 6.30 -22.41 -3.77
CA GLY A 270 6.00 -21.26 -4.62
C GLY A 270 6.14 -19.92 -3.91
N ILE A 271 5.69 -18.89 -4.63
CA ILE A 271 5.66 -17.49 -4.17
C ILE A 271 4.21 -17.05 -4.03
N THR A 272 3.88 -16.41 -2.92
CA THR A 272 2.59 -15.77 -2.70
C THR A 272 2.71 -14.26 -2.87
N LEU A 273 1.83 -13.65 -3.65
CA LEU A 273 1.71 -12.21 -3.80
C LEU A 273 0.60 -11.68 -2.93
N SER A 274 0.87 -10.63 -2.16
CA SER A 274 -0.10 -9.89 -1.37
C SER A 274 0.06 -8.38 -1.57
N GLY A 275 -0.83 -7.59 -0.97
CA GLY A 275 -0.87 -6.14 -1.11
C GLY A 275 -1.62 -5.67 -2.36
N GLY A 276 -2.13 -4.43 -2.30
CA GLY A 276 -2.94 -3.85 -3.38
C GLY A 276 -2.21 -3.74 -4.73
N GLY A 277 -0.88 -3.53 -4.72
CA GLY A 277 -0.06 -3.47 -5.94
C GLY A 277 0.11 -4.81 -6.64
N ALA A 278 -0.06 -5.92 -5.92
CA ALA A 278 0.00 -7.27 -6.47
C ALA A 278 -1.16 -7.59 -7.44
N GLN A 279 -2.24 -6.81 -7.37
CA GLN A 279 -3.40 -6.95 -8.25
C GLN A 279 -3.18 -6.40 -9.68
N LEU A 280 -2.00 -5.81 -9.95
CA LEU A 280 -1.65 -5.38 -11.31
C LEU A 280 -1.74 -6.58 -12.27
N PHE A 281 -2.55 -6.42 -13.32
CA PHE A 281 -2.85 -7.52 -14.23
C PHE A 281 -1.59 -8.21 -14.77
N GLY A 282 -1.51 -9.51 -14.56
CA GLY A 282 -0.47 -10.39 -15.11
C GLY A 282 0.90 -10.29 -14.43
N LEU A 283 0.98 -9.58 -13.29
CA LEU A 283 2.22 -9.45 -12.53
C LEU A 283 2.69 -10.80 -11.98
N ASP A 284 1.76 -11.61 -11.48
CA ASP A 284 1.98 -12.99 -11.05
C ASP A 284 2.65 -13.84 -12.14
N GLY A 285 2.12 -13.74 -13.35
CA GLY A 285 2.68 -14.43 -14.50
C GLY A 285 4.07 -13.93 -14.90
N VAL A 286 4.30 -12.61 -14.85
CA VAL A 286 5.63 -12.04 -15.15
C VAL A 286 6.67 -12.53 -14.14
N ILE A 287 6.34 -12.50 -12.84
CA ILE A 287 7.23 -13.00 -11.79
C ILE A 287 7.49 -14.50 -11.97
N SER A 288 6.43 -15.30 -12.19
CA SER A 288 6.55 -16.74 -12.41
C SER A 288 7.41 -17.08 -13.63
N ASP A 289 7.22 -16.36 -14.74
CA ASP A 289 7.98 -16.57 -15.97
C ASP A 289 9.47 -16.22 -15.83
N GLN A 290 9.80 -15.16 -15.09
CA GLN A 290 11.17 -14.71 -14.91
C GLN A 290 11.94 -15.52 -13.87
N LEU A 291 11.32 -15.82 -12.72
CA LEU A 291 11.95 -16.58 -11.66
C LEU A 291 11.88 -18.09 -11.85
N LYS A 292 11.01 -18.58 -12.76
CA LYS A 292 10.72 -20.01 -12.96
C LYS A 292 10.17 -20.71 -11.71
N ILE A 293 9.47 -19.94 -10.87
CA ILE A 293 8.85 -20.41 -9.65
C ILE A 293 7.35 -20.09 -9.74
N ARG A 294 6.52 -21.05 -9.35
CA ARG A 294 5.07 -20.85 -9.32
C ARG A 294 4.73 -19.65 -8.43
N THR A 295 4.03 -18.68 -8.98
CA THR A 295 3.63 -17.45 -8.26
C THR A 295 2.11 -17.35 -8.29
N THR A 296 1.50 -17.16 -7.12
CA THR A 296 0.04 -17.09 -6.94
C THR A 296 -0.34 -15.81 -6.20
N LEU A 297 -1.44 -15.20 -6.64
CA LEU A 297 -2.05 -14.09 -5.92
C LEU A 297 -2.84 -14.63 -4.72
N ALA A 298 -2.67 -14.04 -3.55
CA ALA A 298 -3.43 -14.40 -2.37
C ALA A 298 -4.93 -14.08 -2.54
N ASP A 299 -5.78 -14.76 -1.81
CA ASP A 299 -7.18 -14.38 -1.67
C ASP A 299 -7.25 -13.02 -0.93
N GLU A 300 -8.02 -12.06 -1.46
CA GLU A 300 -8.12 -10.69 -0.91
C GLU A 300 -6.74 -10.06 -0.61
N PRO A 301 -5.87 -9.87 -1.65
CA PRO A 301 -4.44 -9.59 -1.45
C PRO A 301 -4.17 -8.28 -0.71
N ASP A 302 -5.04 -7.29 -0.83
CA ASP A 302 -4.99 -6.00 -0.12
C ASP A 302 -5.33 -6.11 1.37
N LEU A 303 -5.89 -7.22 1.81
CA LEU A 303 -6.34 -7.46 3.19
C LEU A 303 -5.50 -8.48 3.96
N CYS A 304 -4.52 -9.13 3.31
CA CYS A 304 -3.72 -10.21 3.92
C CYS A 304 -3.05 -9.82 5.24
N VAL A 305 -2.54 -8.58 5.33
CA VAL A 305 -1.89 -8.08 6.55
C VAL A 305 -2.91 -7.83 7.66
N ALA A 306 -4.17 -7.55 7.31
CA ALA A 306 -5.23 -7.22 8.25
C ALA A 306 -5.94 -8.47 8.81
N HIS A 307 -5.89 -9.59 8.11
CA HIS A 307 -6.46 -10.87 8.54
C HIS A 307 -5.55 -11.63 9.50
#